data_2b9070bdca6626a65b6ad4aaead77b06
#
_entry.id   2b9070bdca6626a65b6ad4aaead77b06
#
_cell.length_a   1.000
_cell.length_b   1.000
_cell.length_c   1.000
_cell.angle_alpha   90.00
_cell.angle_beta   90.00
_cell.angle_gamma   90.00
#
_symmetry.space_group_name_H-M   'P 1'
#
loop_
_entity.id
_entity.type
_entity.pdbx_description
1 polymer ?
#
loop_
_entity_poly.entity_id
_entity_poly.type
_entity_poly.pdbx_seq_one_letter_code
_entity_poly.pdbx_strand_id
1 'polypeptide(L)' 'MKNTYSPEIRQRAVRLYQEQRSEYPTQWAATVSIASKFGCTPETLRTWIKKF' A
#
# COMPACT_ATOMS: atom_id res chain seq x y z
N MET A 1 7.89 10.64 -12.85
CA MET A 1 7.22 11.43 -12.38
C MET A 1 7.10 11.33 -10.98
N LYS A 2 6.79 12.20 -10.35
CA LYS A 2 6.76 12.13 -9.10
C LYS A 2 5.49 11.87 -8.52
N ASN A 3 5.43 11.18 -7.54
CA ASN A 3 4.26 10.91 -6.91
C ASN A 3 3.90 11.97 -6.04
N THR A 4 2.69 12.43 -6.07
CA THR A 4 2.27 13.51 -5.25
C THR A 4 1.21 13.05 -4.28
N TYR A 5 1.31 11.84 -3.81
CA TYR A 5 0.37 11.35 -2.82
C TYR A 5 0.60 12.07 -1.50
N SER A 6 -0.46 12.48 -0.85
CA SER A 6 -0.33 13.18 0.40
C SER A 6 0.09 12.21 1.51
N PRO A 7 0.65 12.72 2.60
CA PRO A 7 1.01 11.85 3.72
C PRO A 7 -0.20 11.10 4.26
N GLU A 8 -1.37 11.72 4.17
CA GLU A 8 -2.57 11.09 4.65
C GLU A 8 -2.91 9.86 3.81
N ILE A 9 -2.75 9.95 2.50
CA ILE A 9 -3.02 8.84 1.62
C ILE A 9 -2.04 7.71 1.91
N ARG A 10 -0.76 8.04 2.09
CA ARG A 10 0.23 7.02 2.38
C ARG A 10 -0.09 6.30 3.68
N GLN A 11 -0.45 7.07 4.69
CA GLN A 11 -0.77 6.49 5.97
C GLN A 11 -1.96 5.56 5.88
N ARG A 12 -2.99 5.97 5.17
CA ARG A 12 -4.17 5.16 5.01
C ARG A 12 -3.87 3.86 4.28
N ALA A 13 -3.07 3.96 3.23
CA ALA A 13 -2.75 2.78 2.43
C ALA A 13 -1.99 1.76 3.27
N VAL A 14 -1.00 2.22 4.01
CA VAL A 14 -0.22 1.32 4.83
C VAL A 14 -1.07 0.71 5.93
N ARG A 15 -1.93 1.51 6.53
CA ARG A 15 -2.78 1.01 7.59
C ARG A 15 -3.74 -0.04 7.08
N LEU A 16 -4.35 0.21 5.94
CA LEU A 16 -5.28 -0.75 5.36
C LEU A 16 -4.54 -2.04 5.02
N TYR A 17 -3.33 -1.92 4.50
CA TYR A 17 -2.52 -3.09 4.21
C TYR A 17 -2.30 -3.92 5.48
N GLN A 18 -1.94 -3.26 6.57
CA GLN A 18 -1.66 -3.97 7.79
C GLN A 18 -2.91 -4.65 8.37
N GLU A 19 -4.05 -4.04 8.16
CA GLU A 19 -5.29 -4.60 8.67
C GLU A 19 -5.77 -5.77 7.84
N GLN A 20 -5.51 -5.77 6.54
CA GLN A 20 -6.06 -6.77 5.66
C GLN A 20 -5.08 -7.79 5.16
N ARG A 21 -3.82 -7.65 5.47
CA ARG A 21 -2.82 -8.54 4.90
C ARG A 21 -3.05 -10.00 5.25
N SER A 22 -3.64 -10.26 6.39
CA SER A 22 -3.87 -11.64 6.79
C SER A 22 -4.96 -12.31 5.97
N GLU A 23 -5.73 -11.54 5.23
CA GLU A 23 -6.77 -12.11 4.40
C GLU A 23 -6.25 -12.52 3.03
N TYR A 24 -4.98 -12.25 2.76
CA TYR A 24 -4.39 -12.59 1.47
C TYR A 24 -3.35 -13.67 1.66
N PRO A 25 -3.15 -14.51 0.63
CA PRO A 25 -2.20 -15.62 0.76
C PRO A 25 -0.75 -15.18 0.87
N THR A 26 -0.40 -14.01 0.34
CA THR A 26 0.96 -13.53 0.44
C THR A 26 0.96 -12.04 0.64
N GLN A 27 2.09 -11.52 1.11
CA GLN A 27 2.25 -10.09 1.26
C GLN A 27 2.11 -9.37 -0.05
N TRP A 28 2.65 -9.96 -1.12
CA TRP A 28 2.58 -9.32 -2.42
C TRP A 28 1.15 -9.20 -2.90
N ALA A 29 0.35 -10.24 -2.69
CA ALA A 29 -1.05 -10.19 -3.10
C ALA A 29 -1.78 -9.08 -2.37
N ALA A 30 -1.52 -8.91 -1.08
CA ALA A 30 -2.13 -7.85 -0.32
C ALA A 30 -1.67 -6.49 -0.84
N THR A 31 -0.38 -6.37 -1.12
CA THR A 31 0.17 -5.12 -1.61
C THR A 31 -0.49 -4.71 -2.93
N VAL A 32 -0.60 -5.65 -3.84
CA VAL A 32 -1.18 -5.37 -5.14
C VAL A 32 -2.64 -4.92 -4.99
N SER A 33 -3.38 -5.62 -4.15
CA SER A 33 -4.78 -5.31 -3.99
C SER A 33 -4.99 -3.92 -3.37
N ILE A 34 -4.23 -3.63 -2.33
CA ILE A 34 -4.36 -2.36 -1.65
C ILE A 34 -3.90 -1.21 -2.55
N ALA A 35 -2.79 -1.42 -3.27
CA ALA A 35 -2.29 -0.38 -4.16
C ALA A 35 -3.32 -0.04 -5.22
N SER A 36 -4.01 -1.03 -5.72
CA SER A 36 -5.03 -0.82 -6.72
C SER A 36 -6.15 0.08 -6.18
N LYS A 37 -6.49 -0.08 -4.91
CA LYS A 37 -7.55 0.72 -4.32
C LYS A 37 -7.18 2.18 -4.23
N PHE A 38 -5.90 2.46 -4.06
CA PHE A 38 -5.46 3.84 -3.92
C PHE A 38 -4.88 4.41 -5.21
N GLY A 39 -4.90 3.63 -6.28
CA GLY A 39 -4.40 4.12 -7.55
C GLY A 39 -2.91 4.27 -7.64
N CYS A 40 -2.17 3.55 -6.81
CA CYS A 40 -0.71 3.61 -6.90
C CYS A 40 -0.18 2.25 -7.32
N THR A 41 1.10 2.22 -7.66
CA THR A 41 1.69 0.95 -8.05
C THR A 41 2.04 0.14 -6.82
N PRO A 42 2.07 -1.18 -6.94
CA PRO A 42 2.42 -2.02 -5.80
C PRO A 42 3.80 -1.70 -5.23
N GLU A 43 4.72 -1.32 -6.10
CA GLU A 43 6.05 -1.00 -5.63
C GLU A 43 6.07 0.26 -4.81
N THR A 44 5.27 1.23 -5.17
CA THR A 44 5.15 2.44 -4.39
C THR A 44 4.62 2.12 -3.00
N LEU A 45 3.58 1.32 -2.92
CA LEU A 45 3.02 0.96 -1.63
C LEU A 45 4.04 0.16 -0.81
N ARG A 46 4.76 -0.73 -1.45
CA ARG A 46 5.76 -1.51 -0.77
C ARG A 46 6.82 -0.61 -0.14
N THR A 47 7.23 0.42 -0.85
CA THR A 47 8.19 1.36 -0.32
C THR A 47 7.65 2.05 0.92
N TRP A 48 6.39 2.45 0.86
CA TRP A 48 5.77 3.08 2.01
C TRP A 48 5.73 2.14 3.22
N ILE A 49 5.38 0.88 2.97
CA ILE A 49 5.31 -0.10 4.04
C ILE A 49 6.66 -0.27 4.71
N LYS A 50 7.71 -0.27 3.93
CA LYS A 50 9.03 -0.43 4.49
C LYS A 50 9.45 0.75 5.34
N LYS A 51 8.98 1.93 5.01
CA LYS A 51 9.37 3.11 5.75
C LYS A 51 8.54 3.32 7.00
N PHE A 52 7.39 2.75 7.06
CA PHE A 52 6.60 2.81 8.26
C PHE A 52 6.91 1.61 9.13
#